data_04bbd9d0e4f22223e6f6bde33ca5b99f
#
_entry.id   04bbd9d0e4f22223e6f6bde33ca5b99f
#
_cell.length_a   1.000
_cell.length_b   1.000
_cell.length_c   1.000
_cell.angle_alpha   90.00
_cell.angle_beta   90.00
_cell.angle_gamma   90.00
#
_symmetry.space_group_name_H-M   'P 1'
#
loop_
_entity.id
_entity.type
_entity.pdbx_description
1 polymer ?
#
loop_
_entity_poly.entity_id
_entity_poly.type
_entity_poly.pdbx_seq_one_letter_code
_entity_poly.pdbx_strand_id
1 'polypeptide(L)'
;MTEPHADIRTVLGRHRTPASDLDDLAAGRVTPGAARRIWAVERSRRLLMLRAVTDLARRRVPAGPLPPDSAMDLLLRVDRVRPDIVAELLEHPGTGVWAVRTLERLNSAERLPAPVPPLWAEVGYLHCLAAAGALRSGIGGTIRLPVHDTLVTLPTLGRVRLPRTPPPGPPALVTLRVPAPGTGPALLLTGDRPLALPADLRRPRGPWEPLHRIAWSPRPQDPPFTLEDADPYRGFRAGPTATAAPALTGPETRGWHLLLRAAGDLLHTRHPRAAKMLAETLRVLVPLPTAPRFRTASASYNEAVGSALLSLPRTAQDLAVTLVHEARHSVLNGLLHQLALIEGEEPLLYAPWRGDPRPLSGLLHGAYAFAGVADFWRVERHALRERAAELAHFEFAVWRTAVSETLAVLLTAPGLTDAGRLFVTRLTAEAATWDQEPVPARPAALARAELADLRAVWRVRHLRPDPDLADALAAARRGGADPRTAPTVRSLTRPDPGAVVPDPRGELRRLLLADPDALDRQARAAGSAVGPGAPVAADLLLLRGAAAEAVDAYRTLLAEHPEAVSAWAGLGLALRETGVRTASAALLERPEVVRALHARTAPGGDPVETADWVGRTPRAPEQV
;
A
#
# COMPACT_ATOMS: atom_id res chain seq x y z
N MET A 1 -11.88 -49.28 -28.54
CA MET A 1 -10.54 -48.80 -28.21
C MET A 1 -10.71 -47.51 -27.39
N THR A 2 -10.69 -47.68 -26.10
CA THR A 2 -10.77 -46.56 -25.12
C THR A 2 -9.36 -45.97 -24.97
N GLU A 3 -9.20 -44.70 -25.37
CA GLU A 3 -7.98 -43.96 -25.08
C GLU A 3 -7.76 -43.88 -23.56
N PRO A 4 -6.54 -44.08 -23.08
CA PRO A 4 -6.25 -43.95 -21.66
C PRO A 4 -6.39 -42.47 -21.26
N HIS A 5 -7.33 -42.17 -20.36
CA HIS A 5 -7.34 -40.89 -19.63
C HIS A 5 -6.01 -40.76 -18.92
N ALA A 6 -5.11 -39.94 -19.49
CA ALA A 6 -3.90 -39.52 -18.78
C ALA A 6 -4.32 -38.94 -17.44
N ASP A 7 -3.77 -39.50 -16.36
CA ASP A 7 -4.09 -39.09 -14.99
C ASP A 7 -3.76 -37.59 -14.84
N ILE A 8 -4.81 -36.77 -14.74
CA ILE A 8 -4.72 -35.31 -14.57
C ILE A 8 -3.77 -34.93 -13.41
N ARG A 9 -3.60 -35.82 -12.44
CA ARG A 9 -2.66 -35.64 -11.32
C ARG A 9 -1.19 -35.63 -11.74
N THR A 10 -0.84 -36.22 -12.87
CA THR A 10 0.54 -36.28 -13.39
C THR A 10 0.91 -35.04 -14.22
N VAL A 11 -0.09 -34.30 -14.73
CA VAL A 11 0.09 -33.11 -15.59
C VAL A 11 0.09 -31.81 -14.78
N LEU A 12 -0.55 -31.78 -13.60
CA LEU A 12 -0.54 -30.63 -12.70
C LEU A 12 0.69 -30.70 -11.77
N GLY A 13 1.81 -30.13 -12.23
CA GLY A 13 2.96 -29.91 -11.38
C GLY A 13 2.57 -29.09 -10.15
N ARG A 14 2.75 -29.66 -8.95
CA ARG A 14 2.51 -28.92 -7.70
C ARG A 14 3.59 -27.85 -7.54
N HIS A 15 3.20 -26.60 -7.39
CA HIS A 15 4.12 -25.56 -6.97
C HIS A 15 4.65 -25.86 -5.56
N ARG A 16 5.95 -25.70 -5.36
CA ARG A 16 6.60 -25.89 -4.07
C ARG A 16 7.51 -24.70 -3.79
N THR A 17 7.51 -24.23 -2.55
CA THR A 17 8.46 -23.23 -2.05
C THR A 17 9.52 -23.97 -1.23
N PRO A 18 10.77 -24.06 -1.70
CA PRO A 18 11.87 -24.60 -0.90
C PRO A 18 12.09 -23.78 0.38
N ALA A 19 12.52 -24.42 1.46
CA ALA A 19 12.84 -23.73 2.71
C ALA A 19 13.91 -22.64 2.52
N SER A 20 14.88 -22.89 1.63
CA SER A 20 15.89 -21.89 1.26
C SER A 20 15.30 -20.63 0.62
N ASP A 21 14.22 -20.76 -0.17
CA ASP A 21 13.54 -19.60 -0.71
C ASP A 21 12.83 -18.82 0.39
N LEU A 22 12.17 -19.51 1.31
CA LEU A 22 11.50 -18.87 2.43
C LEU A 22 12.49 -18.07 3.29
N ASP A 23 13.65 -18.66 3.58
CA ASP A 23 14.75 -18.01 4.29
C ASP A 23 15.28 -16.77 3.57
N ASP A 24 15.53 -16.89 2.26
CA ASP A 24 16.04 -15.78 1.46
C ASP A 24 15.01 -14.64 1.35
N LEU A 25 13.75 -14.99 1.06
CA LEU A 25 12.68 -14.01 0.95
C LEU A 25 12.44 -13.28 2.27
N ALA A 26 12.43 -13.99 3.41
CA ALA A 26 12.30 -13.39 4.73
C ALA A 26 13.42 -12.39 5.03
N ALA A 27 14.66 -12.71 4.63
CA ALA A 27 15.80 -11.81 4.75
C ALA A 27 15.85 -10.71 3.65
N GLY A 28 14.80 -10.59 2.83
CA GLY A 28 14.73 -9.60 1.75
C GLY A 28 15.66 -9.88 0.57
N ARG A 29 16.10 -11.08 0.40
CA ARG A 29 16.90 -11.51 -0.75
C ARG A 29 16.01 -12.24 -1.75
N VAL A 30 15.97 -11.76 -2.99
CA VAL A 30 15.24 -12.41 -4.07
C VAL A 30 16.24 -13.03 -5.04
N THR A 31 16.25 -14.36 -5.09
CA THR A 31 17.02 -15.09 -6.09
C THR A 31 16.21 -15.20 -7.39
N PRO A 32 16.85 -15.29 -8.58
CA PRO A 32 16.14 -15.52 -9.83
C PRO A 32 15.30 -16.81 -9.81
N GLY A 33 15.72 -17.82 -9.03
CA GLY A 33 14.97 -19.07 -8.83
C GLY A 33 13.67 -18.84 -8.05
N ALA A 34 13.73 -18.12 -6.93
CA ALA A 34 12.56 -17.77 -6.14
C ALA A 34 11.58 -16.90 -6.93
N ALA A 35 12.09 -15.89 -7.64
CA ALA A 35 11.25 -15.03 -8.49
C ALA A 35 10.51 -15.83 -9.56
N ARG A 36 11.22 -16.73 -10.29
CA ARG A 36 10.58 -17.60 -11.29
C ARG A 36 9.48 -18.47 -10.69
N ARG A 37 9.64 -18.97 -9.46
CA ARG A 37 8.62 -19.77 -8.78
C ARG A 37 7.40 -18.90 -8.42
N ILE A 38 7.61 -17.70 -7.89
CA ILE A 38 6.51 -16.73 -7.62
C ILE A 38 5.71 -16.49 -8.90
N TRP A 39 6.37 -16.14 -10.00
CA TRP A 39 5.70 -15.87 -11.26
C TRP A 39 5.02 -17.11 -11.86
N ALA A 40 5.58 -18.30 -11.70
CA ALA A 40 4.94 -19.54 -12.15
C ALA A 40 3.62 -19.79 -11.40
N VAL A 41 3.58 -19.53 -10.10
CA VAL A 41 2.34 -19.61 -9.31
C VAL A 41 1.33 -18.57 -9.77
N GLU A 42 1.77 -17.32 -9.95
CA GLU A 42 0.88 -16.26 -10.42
C GLU A 42 0.26 -16.59 -11.79
N ARG A 43 1.05 -17.09 -12.74
CA ARG A 43 0.51 -17.54 -14.03
C ARG A 43 -0.53 -18.64 -13.88
N SER A 44 -0.24 -19.66 -13.07
CA SER A 44 -1.18 -20.77 -12.84
C SER A 44 -2.46 -20.29 -12.16
N ARG A 45 -2.34 -19.46 -11.12
CA ARG A 45 -3.46 -18.86 -10.41
C ARG A 45 -4.35 -18.05 -11.36
N ARG A 46 -3.75 -17.15 -12.13
CA ARG A 46 -4.49 -16.29 -13.05
C ARG A 46 -5.13 -17.08 -14.20
N LEU A 47 -4.47 -18.11 -14.71
CA LEU A 47 -5.07 -19.02 -15.68
C LEU A 47 -6.31 -19.74 -15.12
N LEU A 48 -6.24 -20.23 -13.88
CA LEU A 48 -7.41 -20.83 -13.19
C LEU A 48 -8.54 -19.81 -13.04
N MET A 49 -8.23 -18.56 -12.72
CA MET A 49 -9.23 -17.49 -12.61
C MET A 49 -9.87 -17.17 -13.96
N LEU A 50 -9.09 -17.11 -15.05
CA LEU A 50 -9.63 -16.94 -16.41
C LEU A 50 -10.58 -18.08 -16.77
N ARG A 51 -10.22 -19.30 -16.42
CA ARG A 51 -11.09 -20.48 -16.62
C ARG A 51 -12.36 -20.36 -15.80
N ALA A 52 -12.27 -19.99 -14.52
CA ALA A 52 -13.43 -19.79 -13.66
C ALA A 52 -14.36 -18.67 -14.18
N VAL A 53 -13.80 -17.55 -14.63
CA VAL A 53 -14.56 -16.46 -15.29
C VAL A 53 -15.31 -17.02 -16.50
N THR A 54 -14.64 -17.78 -17.37
CA THR A 54 -15.24 -18.36 -18.57
C THR A 54 -16.40 -19.29 -18.21
N ASP A 55 -16.20 -20.22 -17.28
CA ASP A 55 -17.21 -21.21 -16.88
C ASP A 55 -18.41 -20.58 -16.16
N LEU A 56 -18.19 -19.56 -15.32
CA LEU A 56 -19.27 -18.81 -14.66
C LEU A 56 -20.02 -17.91 -15.65
N ALA A 57 -19.31 -17.24 -16.56
CA ALA A 57 -19.92 -16.35 -17.54
C ALA A 57 -20.87 -17.13 -18.50
N ARG A 58 -20.53 -18.35 -18.92
CA ARG A 58 -21.44 -19.22 -19.70
C ARG A 58 -22.81 -19.40 -19.02
N ARG A 59 -22.81 -19.49 -17.70
CA ARG A 59 -24.04 -19.72 -16.91
C ARG A 59 -24.78 -18.44 -16.57
N ARG A 60 -24.06 -17.37 -16.29
CA ARG A 60 -24.60 -16.11 -15.75
C ARG A 60 -24.91 -15.07 -16.82
N VAL A 61 -24.25 -15.17 -17.98
CA VAL A 61 -24.34 -14.19 -19.09
C VAL A 61 -24.49 -14.90 -20.44
N PRO A 62 -25.38 -15.89 -20.57
CA PRO A 62 -25.44 -16.72 -21.77
C PRO A 62 -25.81 -15.95 -23.04
N ALA A 63 -26.58 -14.88 -22.93
CA ALA A 63 -27.00 -14.02 -24.03
C ALA A 63 -26.09 -12.81 -24.29
N GLY A 64 -24.91 -12.78 -23.68
CA GLY A 64 -23.96 -11.68 -23.88
C GLY A 64 -23.42 -11.63 -25.32
N PRO A 65 -23.13 -10.42 -25.85
CA PRO A 65 -22.64 -10.26 -27.22
C PRO A 65 -21.18 -10.71 -27.42
N LEU A 66 -20.46 -11.04 -26.34
CA LEU A 66 -19.06 -11.46 -26.33
C LEU A 66 -18.94 -12.85 -25.68
N PRO A 67 -19.02 -13.96 -26.46
CA PRO A 67 -18.87 -15.29 -25.91
C PRO A 67 -17.46 -15.51 -25.33
N PRO A 68 -17.32 -15.85 -24.05
CA PRO A 68 -16.01 -15.99 -23.41
C PRO A 68 -15.16 -17.11 -24.01
N ASP A 69 -15.80 -18.15 -24.55
CA ASP A 69 -15.13 -19.28 -25.20
C ASP A 69 -14.29 -18.86 -26.39
N SER A 70 -14.83 -17.99 -27.24
CA SER A 70 -14.10 -17.53 -28.43
C SER A 70 -12.82 -16.77 -28.09
N ALA A 71 -12.82 -16.05 -26.98
CA ALA A 71 -11.62 -15.38 -26.48
C ALA A 71 -10.61 -16.39 -25.89
N MET A 72 -11.09 -17.37 -25.11
CA MET A 72 -10.22 -18.44 -24.58
C MET A 72 -9.60 -19.27 -25.68
N ASP A 73 -10.36 -19.67 -26.71
CA ASP A 73 -9.86 -20.41 -27.86
C ASP A 73 -8.77 -19.62 -28.61
N LEU A 74 -8.94 -18.30 -28.73
CA LEU A 74 -7.92 -17.44 -29.34
C LEU A 74 -6.67 -17.37 -28.47
N LEU A 75 -6.80 -17.19 -27.15
CA LEU A 75 -5.65 -17.20 -26.23
C LEU A 75 -4.91 -18.54 -26.29
N LEU A 76 -5.62 -19.67 -26.34
CA LEU A 76 -5.00 -20.99 -26.49
C LEU A 76 -4.27 -21.15 -27.84
N ARG A 77 -4.76 -20.54 -28.92
CA ARG A 77 -4.03 -20.51 -30.19
C ARG A 77 -2.78 -19.67 -30.10
N VAL A 78 -2.85 -18.53 -29.40
CA VAL A 78 -1.68 -17.68 -29.15
C VAL A 78 -0.64 -18.45 -28.31
N ASP A 79 -1.07 -19.15 -27.27
CA ASP A 79 -0.20 -19.89 -26.37
C ASP A 79 0.59 -21.00 -27.08
N ARG A 80 -0.05 -21.71 -28.03
CA ARG A 80 0.64 -22.75 -28.83
C ARG A 80 1.77 -22.19 -29.72
N VAL A 81 1.67 -20.94 -30.14
CA VAL A 81 2.66 -20.30 -31.06
C VAL A 81 3.64 -19.43 -30.30
N ARG A 82 3.15 -18.70 -29.30
CA ARG A 82 3.92 -17.71 -28.50
C ARG A 82 3.52 -17.76 -27.04
N PRO A 83 3.93 -18.83 -26.31
CA PRO A 83 3.61 -18.97 -24.88
C PRO A 83 4.18 -17.85 -24.03
N ASP A 84 5.27 -17.22 -24.45
CA ASP A 84 5.85 -16.03 -23.80
C ASP A 84 4.87 -14.85 -23.77
N ILE A 85 4.10 -14.63 -24.82
CA ILE A 85 3.10 -13.56 -24.88
C ILE A 85 1.96 -13.82 -23.88
N VAL A 86 1.46 -15.06 -23.83
CA VAL A 86 0.39 -15.42 -22.90
C VAL A 86 0.90 -15.34 -21.46
N ALA A 87 2.12 -15.76 -21.20
CA ALA A 87 2.76 -15.61 -19.88
C ALA A 87 2.80 -14.15 -19.44
N GLU A 88 3.23 -13.21 -20.30
CA GLU A 88 3.24 -11.78 -19.99
C GLU A 88 1.83 -11.20 -19.77
N LEU A 89 0.83 -11.63 -20.56
CA LEU A 89 -0.57 -11.22 -20.36
C LEU A 89 -1.11 -11.72 -19.01
N LEU A 90 -0.77 -12.95 -18.64
CA LEU A 90 -1.13 -13.51 -17.33
C LEU A 90 -0.36 -12.83 -16.18
N GLU A 91 0.91 -12.49 -16.36
CA GLU A 91 1.72 -11.79 -15.36
C GLU A 91 1.33 -10.32 -15.20
N HIS A 92 0.60 -9.74 -16.15
CA HIS A 92 0.17 -8.35 -16.04
C HIS A 92 -0.80 -8.16 -14.85
N PRO A 93 -0.51 -7.22 -13.92
CA PRO A 93 -1.29 -7.06 -12.69
C PRO A 93 -2.77 -6.76 -12.94
N GLY A 94 -3.08 -5.98 -13.97
CA GLY A 94 -4.46 -5.67 -14.37
C GLY A 94 -5.29 -6.91 -14.68
N THR A 95 -4.66 -7.98 -15.21
CA THR A 95 -5.33 -9.27 -15.44
C THR A 95 -5.79 -9.93 -14.13
N GLY A 96 -4.94 -9.88 -13.09
CA GLY A 96 -5.28 -10.40 -11.77
C GLY A 96 -6.44 -9.63 -11.13
N VAL A 97 -6.34 -8.30 -11.12
CA VAL A 97 -7.39 -7.41 -10.56
C VAL A 97 -8.71 -7.59 -11.28
N TRP A 98 -8.69 -7.58 -12.63
CA TRP A 98 -9.89 -7.81 -13.42
C TRP A 98 -10.52 -9.18 -13.13
N ALA A 99 -9.71 -10.23 -13.08
CA ALA A 99 -10.24 -11.59 -12.89
C ALA A 99 -10.92 -11.77 -11.53
N VAL A 100 -10.29 -11.30 -10.42
CA VAL A 100 -10.88 -11.34 -9.07
C VAL A 100 -12.20 -10.58 -9.06
N ARG A 101 -12.18 -9.35 -9.52
CA ARG A 101 -13.34 -8.47 -9.52
C ARG A 101 -14.50 -9.02 -10.35
N THR A 102 -14.21 -9.60 -11.52
CA THR A 102 -15.19 -10.23 -12.37
C THR A 102 -15.77 -11.48 -11.70
N LEU A 103 -14.95 -12.30 -11.02
CA LEU A 103 -15.40 -13.46 -10.26
C LEU A 103 -16.31 -13.06 -9.09
N GLU A 104 -15.98 -12.02 -8.35
CA GLU A 104 -16.82 -11.48 -7.28
C GLU A 104 -18.19 -11.08 -7.82
N ARG A 105 -18.24 -10.35 -8.94
CA ARG A 105 -19.49 -9.95 -9.58
C ARG A 105 -20.28 -11.12 -10.16
N LEU A 106 -19.62 -12.11 -10.73
CA LEU A 106 -20.27 -13.31 -11.24
C LEU A 106 -20.86 -14.18 -10.11
N ASN A 107 -20.27 -14.15 -8.92
CA ASN A 107 -20.76 -14.87 -7.75
C ASN A 107 -21.78 -14.07 -6.92
N SER A 108 -21.80 -12.75 -7.03
CA SER A 108 -22.75 -11.91 -6.31
C SER A 108 -24.17 -12.09 -6.89
N ALA A 109 -25.15 -12.31 -5.99
CA ALA A 109 -26.56 -12.27 -6.33
C ALA A 109 -27.11 -10.83 -6.41
N GLU A 110 -26.38 -9.84 -5.89
CA GLU A 110 -26.80 -8.44 -5.83
C GLU A 110 -26.60 -7.75 -7.18
N ARG A 111 -27.65 -7.05 -7.62
CA ARG A 111 -27.52 -6.06 -8.70
C ARG A 111 -26.90 -4.79 -8.10
N LEU A 112 -25.66 -4.52 -8.45
CA LEU A 112 -25.04 -3.25 -8.07
C LEU A 112 -25.82 -2.08 -8.71
N PRO A 113 -26.02 -0.96 -7.98
CA PRO A 113 -26.70 0.21 -8.55
C PRO A 113 -25.90 0.78 -9.72
N ALA A 114 -26.63 1.25 -10.75
CA ALA A 114 -25.99 1.97 -11.86
C ALA A 114 -25.23 3.23 -11.36
N PRO A 115 -24.10 3.65 -11.98
CA PRO A 115 -23.63 3.26 -13.30
C PRO A 115 -22.47 2.25 -13.26
N VAL A 116 -22.79 0.97 -13.27
CA VAL A 116 -21.81 -0.11 -13.37
C VAL A 116 -21.87 -0.68 -14.78
N PRO A 117 -20.73 -0.92 -15.47
CA PRO A 117 -20.75 -1.59 -16.76
C PRO A 117 -21.52 -2.92 -16.67
N PRO A 118 -22.35 -3.28 -17.67
CA PRO A 118 -23.03 -4.56 -17.66
C PRO A 118 -22.00 -5.69 -17.61
N LEU A 119 -22.36 -6.77 -16.95
CA LEU A 119 -21.45 -7.88 -16.65
C LEU A 119 -20.81 -8.48 -17.92
N TRP A 120 -21.55 -8.51 -19.05
CA TRP A 120 -20.99 -8.96 -20.32
C TRP A 120 -19.82 -8.11 -20.82
N ALA A 121 -19.82 -6.79 -20.54
CA ALA A 121 -18.74 -5.90 -20.94
C ALA A 121 -17.49 -6.09 -20.05
N GLU A 122 -17.70 -6.40 -18.78
CA GLU A 122 -16.60 -6.73 -17.86
C GLU A 122 -15.98 -8.08 -18.23
N VAL A 123 -16.80 -9.12 -18.47
CA VAL A 123 -16.34 -10.42 -19.01
C VAL A 123 -15.63 -10.21 -20.36
N GLY A 124 -16.09 -9.25 -21.15
CA GLY A 124 -15.52 -8.88 -22.44
C GLY A 124 -14.05 -8.43 -22.42
N TYR A 125 -13.49 -8.08 -21.25
CA TYR A 125 -12.05 -7.82 -21.12
C TYR A 125 -11.20 -9.05 -21.50
N LEU A 126 -11.73 -10.26 -21.39
CA LEU A 126 -11.09 -11.47 -21.90
C LEU A 126 -10.82 -11.38 -23.42
N HIS A 127 -11.73 -10.74 -24.17
CA HIS A 127 -11.53 -10.45 -25.60
C HIS A 127 -10.43 -9.43 -25.82
N CYS A 128 -10.27 -8.45 -24.92
CA CYS A 128 -9.17 -7.48 -24.97
C CYS A 128 -7.81 -8.16 -24.75
N LEU A 129 -7.73 -9.10 -23.81
CA LEU A 129 -6.52 -9.93 -23.60
C LEU A 129 -6.21 -10.78 -24.84
N ALA A 130 -7.22 -11.46 -25.40
CA ALA A 130 -7.04 -12.28 -26.59
C ALA A 130 -6.61 -11.43 -27.82
N ALA A 131 -7.17 -10.23 -27.97
CA ALA A 131 -6.82 -9.29 -29.02
C ALA A 131 -5.38 -8.79 -28.90
N ALA A 132 -4.94 -8.46 -27.68
CA ALA A 132 -3.56 -8.08 -27.42
C ALA A 132 -2.58 -9.23 -27.75
N GLY A 133 -2.95 -10.46 -27.39
CA GLY A 133 -2.22 -11.67 -27.75
C GLY A 133 -2.13 -11.88 -29.28
N ALA A 134 -3.24 -11.76 -29.98
CA ALA A 134 -3.32 -11.93 -31.43
C ALA A 134 -2.47 -10.88 -32.17
N LEU A 135 -2.55 -9.62 -31.78
CA LEU A 135 -1.74 -8.53 -32.34
C LEU A 135 -0.23 -8.79 -32.15
N ARG A 136 0.18 -9.22 -30.97
CA ARG A 136 1.59 -9.46 -30.64
C ARG A 136 2.16 -10.72 -31.31
N SER A 137 1.30 -11.75 -31.50
CA SER A 137 1.71 -13.01 -32.14
C SER A 137 1.56 -13.02 -33.66
N GLY A 138 0.86 -12.02 -34.24
CA GLY A 138 0.55 -11.98 -35.66
C GLY A 138 -0.55 -12.99 -36.08
N ILE A 139 -1.32 -13.53 -35.12
CA ILE A 139 -2.44 -14.43 -35.45
C ILE A 139 -3.60 -13.61 -36.00
N GLY A 140 -3.87 -13.79 -37.30
CA GLY A 140 -4.95 -13.11 -38.00
C GLY A 140 -6.34 -13.52 -37.51
N GLY A 141 -7.30 -12.58 -37.60
CA GLY A 141 -8.70 -12.84 -37.21
C GLY A 141 -9.51 -11.58 -36.98
N THR A 142 -10.78 -11.79 -36.68
CA THR A 142 -11.73 -10.72 -36.35
C THR A 142 -12.22 -10.92 -34.91
N ILE A 143 -12.05 -9.87 -34.08
CA ILE A 143 -12.30 -9.94 -32.65
C ILE A 143 -13.21 -8.78 -32.27
N ARG A 144 -14.32 -9.07 -31.58
CA ARG A 144 -15.20 -8.03 -31.04
C ARG A 144 -14.70 -7.62 -29.65
N LEU A 145 -14.69 -6.30 -29.39
CA LEU A 145 -14.15 -5.71 -28.16
C LEU A 145 -15.17 -4.78 -27.51
N PRO A 146 -15.27 -4.76 -26.17
CA PRO A 146 -16.08 -3.79 -25.47
C PRO A 146 -15.40 -2.40 -25.52
N VAL A 147 -16.23 -1.36 -25.56
CA VAL A 147 -15.82 0.03 -25.42
C VAL A 147 -16.21 0.51 -24.04
N HIS A 148 -15.27 1.01 -23.28
CA HIS A 148 -15.51 1.66 -21.99
C HIS A 148 -15.38 3.18 -22.15
N ASP A 149 -16.47 3.91 -21.96
CA ASP A 149 -16.58 5.35 -22.24
C ASP A 149 -16.25 5.66 -23.71
N THR A 150 -15.10 5.99 -24.07
CA THR A 150 -14.64 6.18 -25.47
C THR A 150 -13.36 5.40 -25.74
N LEU A 151 -13.02 4.48 -24.83
CA LEU A 151 -11.73 3.80 -24.83
C LEU A 151 -11.88 2.31 -25.18
N VAL A 152 -10.99 1.84 -26.02
CA VAL A 152 -10.76 0.41 -26.28
C VAL A 152 -9.39 0.07 -25.75
N THR A 153 -9.33 -0.69 -24.66
CA THR A 153 -8.07 -1.08 -24.02
C THR A 153 -7.53 -2.37 -24.62
N LEU A 154 -6.25 -2.37 -24.93
CA LEU A 154 -5.48 -3.56 -25.32
C LEU A 154 -4.41 -3.80 -24.24
N PRO A 155 -4.64 -4.71 -23.31
CA PRO A 155 -3.75 -4.93 -22.16
C PRO A 155 -2.29 -5.15 -22.58
N THR A 156 -1.35 -4.61 -21.84
CA THR A 156 0.09 -4.63 -22.12
C THR A 156 0.55 -3.80 -23.35
N LEU A 157 -0.36 -3.25 -24.12
CA LEU A 157 -0.06 -2.47 -25.32
C LEU A 157 -0.42 -0.99 -25.19
N GLY A 158 -1.63 -0.69 -24.74
CA GLY A 158 -2.18 0.66 -24.66
C GLY A 158 -3.67 0.71 -24.94
N ARG A 159 -4.16 1.85 -25.45
CA ARG A 159 -5.58 2.03 -25.73
C ARG A 159 -5.82 2.86 -27.00
N VAL A 160 -7.00 2.70 -27.56
CA VAL A 160 -7.50 3.55 -28.65
C VAL A 160 -8.57 4.48 -28.08
N ARG A 161 -8.41 5.78 -28.30
CA ARG A 161 -9.42 6.79 -27.98
C ARG A 161 -10.32 7.02 -29.18
N LEU A 162 -11.58 6.66 -29.07
CA LEU A 162 -12.54 6.84 -30.14
C LEU A 162 -12.95 8.33 -30.28
N PRO A 163 -13.19 8.82 -31.52
CA PRO A 163 -13.40 10.26 -31.78
C PRO A 163 -14.75 10.81 -31.31
N ARG A 164 -15.67 9.96 -30.89
CA ARG A 164 -17.00 10.35 -30.43
C ARG A 164 -17.34 9.66 -29.11
N THR A 165 -17.92 10.41 -28.18
CA THR A 165 -18.58 9.83 -27.02
C THR A 165 -19.80 9.06 -27.50
N PRO A 166 -19.96 7.76 -27.24
CA PRO A 166 -21.20 7.07 -27.49
C PRO A 166 -22.33 7.79 -26.73
N PRO A 167 -23.56 7.82 -27.27
CA PRO A 167 -24.69 8.35 -26.53
C PRO A 167 -24.83 7.59 -25.20
N PRO A 168 -25.41 8.22 -24.15
CA PRO A 168 -25.67 7.52 -22.89
C PRO A 168 -26.50 6.26 -23.20
N GLY A 169 -25.89 5.10 -22.96
CA GLY A 169 -26.48 3.81 -23.30
C GLY A 169 -25.56 2.65 -22.86
N PRO A 170 -25.95 1.40 -23.18
CA PRO A 170 -25.09 0.25 -22.91
C PRO A 170 -23.74 0.40 -23.62
N PRO A 171 -22.64 -0.18 -23.07
CA PRO A 171 -21.34 -0.15 -23.70
C PRO A 171 -21.40 -0.55 -25.17
N ALA A 172 -20.71 0.23 -26.01
CA ALA A 172 -20.62 -0.06 -27.42
C ALA A 172 -19.65 -1.23 -27.69
N LEU A 173 -19.77 -1.81 -28.86
CA LEU A 173 -18.85 -2.82 -29.38
C LEU A 173 -18.13 -2.29 -30.60
N VAL A 174 -16.86 -2.64 -30.70
CA VAL A 174 -16.05 -2.43 -31.90
C VAL A 174 -15.47 -3.75 -32.37
N THR A 175 -15.04 -3.79 -33.62
CA THR A 175 -14.43 -4.97 -34.21
C THR A 175 -12.98 -4.69 -34.57
N LEU A 176 -12.05 -5.43 -33.99
CA LEU A 176 -10.65 -5.43 -34.38
C LEU A 176 -10.42 -6.50 -35.46
N ARG A 177 -9.90 -6.11 -36.59
CA ARG A 177 -9.40 -7.01 -37.62
C ARG A 177 -7.87 -7.04 -37.58
N VAL A 178 -7.32 -8.19 -37.22
CA VAL A 178 -5.87 -8.46 -37.28
C VAL A 178 -5.61 -9.16 -38.61
N PRO A 179 -4.84 -8.57 -39.53
CA PRO A 179 -4.53 -9.20 -40.82
C PRO A 179 -3.50 -10.34 -40.64
N ALA A 180 -3.38 -11.19 -41.64
CA ALA A 180 -2.26 -12.12 -41.70
C ALA A 180 -0.91 -11.35 -41.75
N PRO A 181 0.17 -11.92 -41.24
CA PRO A 181 1.47 -11.26 -41.25
C PRO A 181 1.87 -10.75 -42.66
N GLY A 182 2.24 -9.48 -42.75
CA GLY A 182 2.66 -8.86 -44.01
C GLY A 182 1.56 -8.37 -44.95
N THR A 183 0.26 -8.57 -44.60
CA THR A 183 -0.87 -8.22 -45.49
C THR A 183 -1.52 -6.85 -45.19
N GLY A 184 -1.00 -6.10 -44.23
CA GLY A 184 -1.45 -4.74 -43.94
C GLY A 184 -1.51 -4.43 -42.44
N PRO A 185 -2.00 -3.24 -42.06
CA PRO A 185 -2.17 -2.84 -40.67
C PRO A 185 -3.39 -3.51 -40.03
N ALA A 186 -3.36 -3.67 -38.71
CA ALA A 186 -4.57 -4.00 -37.96
C ALA A 186 -5.56 -2.83 -37.99
N LEU A 187 -6.87 -3.15 -38.13
CA LEU A 187 -7.93 -2.17 -38.32
C LEU A 187 -8.96 -2.29 -37.17
N LEU A 188 -9.25 -1.18 -36.52
CA LEU A 188 -10.38 -1.08 -35.60
C LEU A 188 -11.58 -0.50 -36.37
N LEU A 189 -12.64 -1.29 -36.50
CA LEU A 189 -13.84 -0.94 -37.25
C LEU A 189 -14.84 -0.26 -36.28
N THR A 190 -15.04 1.04 -36.47
CA THR A 190 -15.92 1.90 -35.66
C THR A 190 -16.95 2.58 -36.56
N GLY A 191 -18.02 1.85 -36.93
CA GLY A 191 -18.98 2.34 -37.95
C GLY A 191 -18.34 2.44 -39.34
N ASP A 192 -18.57 3.57 -40.03
CA ASP A 192 -18.21 3.72 -41.46
C ASP A 192 -16.72 3.98 -41.75
N ARG A 193 -15.91 4.25 -40.74
CA ARG A 193 -14.50 4.59 -40.92
C ARG A 193 -13.58 3.68 -40.09
N PRO A 194 -12.80 2.80 -40.73
CA PRO A 194 -11.81 2.00 -40.02
C PRO A 194 -10.66 2.88 -39.52
N LEU A 195 -10.22 2.62 -38.28
CA LEU A 195 -9.02 3.20 -37.69
C LEU A 195 -7.86 2.21 -37.84
N ALA A 196 -6.81 2.60 -38.55
CA ALA A 196 -5.62 1.78 -38.67
C ALA A 196 -4.73 1.95 -37.43
N LEU A 197 -4.36 0.84 -36.79
CA LEU A 197 -3.34 0.84 -35.73
C LEU A 197 -1.95 1.01 -36.34
N PRO A 198 -1.01 1.67 -35.65
CA PRO A 198 0.36 1.80 -36.15
C PRO A 198 1.05 0.43 -36.25
N ALA A 199 1.95 0.29 -37.20
CA ALA A 199 2.77 -0.91 -37.33
C ALA A 199 3.67 -1.14 -36.09
N ASP A 200 4.21 -0.05 -35.53
CA ASP A 200 4.90 -0.07 -34.24
C ASP A 200 3.94 0.44 -33.14
N LEU A 201 3.35 -0.50 -32.41
CA LEU A 201 2.41 -0.22 -31.30
C LEU A 201 3.06 0.50 -30.10
N ARG A 202 4.38 0.70 -30.10
CA ARG A 202 5.08 1.47 -29.07
C ARG A 202 5.07 2.98 -29.34
N ARG A 203 4.65 3.39 -30.53
CA ARG A 203 4.63 4.80 -30.93
C ARG A 203 3.21 5.33 -30.99
N PRO A 204 2.93 6.51 -30.40
CA PRO A 204 1.63 7.16 -30.52
C PRO A 204 1.36 7.53 -31.98
N ARG A 205 0.14 7.29 -32.44
CA ARG A 205 -0.32 7.70 -33.77
C ARG A 205 -1.84 7.89 -33.81
N GLY A 206 -2.26 9.09 -34.09
CA GLY A 206 -3.69 9.43 -34.13
C GLY A 206 -4.37 9.09 -32.81
N PRO A 207 -5.42 8.26 -32.81
CA PRO A 207 -6.15 7.89 -31.60
C PRO A 207 -5.48 6.78 -30.76
N TRP A 208 -4.34 6.22 -31.23
CA TRP A 208 -3.60 5.21 -30.48
C TRP A 208 -2.70 5.82 -29.42
N GLU A 209 -2.90 5.45 -28.18
CA GLU A 209 -2.14 5.84 -26.99
C GLU A 209 -1.40 4.59 -26.44
N PRO A 210 -0.09 4.43 -26.70
CA PRO A 210 0.69 3.30 -26.20
C PRO A 210 1.00 3.45 -24.72
N LEU A 211 1.26 2.35 -24.02
CA LEU A 211 1.82 2.37 -22.67
C LEU A 211 3.25 2.88 -22.67
N HIS A 212 3.60 3.66 -21.66
CA HIS A 212 4.96 4.17 -21.46
C HIS A 212 5.83 3.10 -20.80
N ARG A 213 6.92 2.72 -21.47
CA ARG A 213 7.95 1.82 -20.93
C ARG A 213 9.19 2.61 -20.58
N ILE A 214 9.61 2.53 -19.32
CA ILE A 214 10.72 3.33 -18.79
C ILE A 214 11.87 2.41 -18.39
N ALA A 215 13.02 2.58 -19.04
CA ALA A 215 14.27 1.99 -18.60
C ALA A 215 14.74 2.73 -17.33
N TRP A 216 14.51 2.14 -16.18
CA TRP A 216 14.84 2.70 -14.86
C TRP A 216 16.24 2.30 -14.39
N SER A 217 16.73 1.16 -14.86
CA SER A 217 18.02 0.58 -14.47
C SER A 217 19.13 1.01 -15.42
N PRO A 218 20.38 1.21 -14.94
CA PRO A 218 21.55 1.36 -15.78
C PRO A 218 21.94 0.05 -16.48
N ARG A 219 21.34 -1.09 -16.09
CA ARG A 219 21.61 -2.41 -16.66
C ARG A 219 20.58 -2.71 -17.76
N PRO A 220 21.00 -2.87 -19.03
CA PRO A 220 20.08 -3.11 -20.14
C PRO A 220 19.25 -4.40 -20.04
N GLN A 221 19.75 -5.39 -19.28
CA GLN A 221 19.07 -6.68 -19.05
C GLN A 221 17.91 -6.58 -18.06
N ASP A 222 17.86 -5.54 -17.21
CA ASP A 222 16.76 -5.36 -16.28
C ASP A 222 15.49 -4.94 -17.05
N PRO A 223 14.33 -5.54 -16.78
CA PRO A 223 13.11 -5.21 -17.49
C PRO A 223 12.69 -3.76 -17.21
N PRO A 224 12.23 -3.02 -18.23
CA PRO A 224 11.70 -1.68 -18.03
C PRO A 224 10.41 -1.74 -17.19
N PHE A 225 10.13 -0.69 -16.43
CA PHE A 225 8.82 -0.49 -15.85
C PHE A 225 7.81 -0.01 -16.90
N THR A 226 6.61 -0.56 -16.83
CA THR A 226 5.46 -0.04 -17.56
C THR A 226 4.71 0.95 -16.68
N LEU A 227 4.52 2.19 -17.12
CA LEU A 227 3.55 3.10 -16.50
C LEU A 227 2.16 2.76 -17.03
N GLU A 228 1.29 2.29 -16.13
CA GLU A 228 -0.04 1.85 -16.47
C GLU A 228 -1.06 2.95 -16.16
N ASP A 229 -1.35 3.75 -17.16
CA ASP A 229 -2.38 4.80 -17.10
C ASP A 229 -3.58 4.53 -18.01
N ALA A 230 -3.57 3.39 -18.71
CA ALA A 230 -4.53 3.03 -19.73
C ALA A 230 -5.55 1.97 -19.31
N ASP A 231 -5.16 1.00 -18.47
CA ASP A 231 -6.02 -0.12 -18.09
C ASP A 231 -7.13 0.31 -17.12
N PRO A 232 -8.42 -0.01 -17.37
CA PRO A 232 -9.51 0.31 -16.46
C PRO A 232 -9.44 -0.43 -15.13
N TYR A 233 -8.71 -1.55 -15.06
CA TYR A 233 -8.54 -2.37 -13.84
C TYR A 233 -7.23 -2.11 -13.11
N ARG A 234 -6.49 -1.05 -13.45
CA ARG A 234 -5.21 -0.70 -12.82
C ARG A 234 -5.33 -0.35 -11.32
N GLY A 235 -6.52 0.09 -10.86
CA GLY A 235 -6.78 0.43 -9.47
C GLY A 235 -7.86 -0.46 -8.86
N PHE A 236 -7.51 -1.24 -7.83
CA PHE A 236 -8.42 -2.22 -7.22
C PHE A 236 -9.63 -1.59 -6.55
N ARG A 237 -9.46 -0.46 -5.83
CA ARG A 237 -10.52 0.21 -5.05
C ARG A 237 -11.27 1.31 -5.79
N ALA A 238 -10.85 1.62 -6.98
CA ALA A 238 -11.67 2.46 -7.83
C ALA A 238 -12.89 1.61 -8.17
N GLY A 239 -14.05 1.95 -7.62
CA GLY A 239 -15.31 1.25 -7.88
C GLY A 239 -15.57 1.09 -9.38
N PRO A 240 -16.66 0.45 -9.80
CA PRO A 240 -17.00 0.29 -11.21
C PRO A 240 -17.14 1.61 -11.98
N THR A 241 -17.18 2.70 -11.25
CA THR A 241 -17.16 4.09 -11.71
C THR A 241 -15.79 4.75 -11.57
N ALA A 242 -14.72 3.99 -11.36
CA ALA A 242 -13.40 4.56 -11.47
C ALA A 242 -13.29 5.17 -12.86
N THR A 243 -13.69 6.41 -12.94
CA THR A 243 -13.31 7.30 -14.02
C THR A 243 -11.84 7.06 -14.26
N ALA A 244 -11.53 6.59 -15.44
CA ALA A 244 -10.15 6.41 -15.86
C ALA A 244 -9.43 7.71 -15.48
N ALA A 245 -8.48 7.65 -14.54
CA ALA A 245 -7.64 8.80 -14.30
C ALA A 245 -7.13 9.26 -15.67
N PRO A 246 -7.08 10.57 -15.94
CA PRO A 246 -6.63 11.05 -17.24
C PRO A 246 -5.26 10.45 -17.54
N ALA A 247 -4.97 10.21 -18.82
CA ALA A 247 -3.64 9.82 -19.25
C ALA A 247 -2.61 10.83 -18.74
N LEU A 248 -1.42 10.34 -18.44
CA LEU A 248 -0.32 11.20 -18.06
C LEU A 248 -0.03 12.23 -19.15
N THR A 249 0.14 13.47 -18.77
CA THR A 249 0.60 14.53 -19.66
C THR A 249 2.08 14.32 -20.05
N GLY A 250 2.51 14.92 -21.14
CA GLY A 250 3.93 14.88 -21.54
C GLY A 250 4.90 15.35 -20.45
N PRO A 251 4.63 16.44 -19.71
CA PRO A 251 5.46 16.85 -18.55
C PRO A 251 5.50 15.80 -17.44
N GLU A 252 4.36 15.22 -17.05
CA GLU A 252 4.30 14.17 -16.02
C GLU A 252 5.10 12.93 -16.44
N THR A 253 4.91 12.47 -17.67
CA THR A 253 5.69 11.34 -18.22
C THR A 253 7.20 11.61 -18.17
N ARG A 254 7.64 12.83 -18.52
CA ARG A 254 9.05 13.22 -18.40
C ARG A 254 9.52 13.20 -16.93
N GLY A 255 8.70 13.68 -16.01
CA GLY A 255 9.00 13.63 -14.58
C GLY A 255 9.24 12.19 -14.10
N TRP A 256 8.37 11.27 -14.47
CA TRP A 256 8.54 9.84 -14.20
C TRP A 256 9.83 9.28 -14.78
N HIS A 257 10.16 9.59 -16.04
CA HIS A 257 11.40 9.14 -16.66
C HIS A 257 12.64 9.60 -15.90
N LEU A 258 12.69 10.88 -15.55
CA LEU A 258 13.85 11.48 -14.87
C LEU A 258 14.03 10.87 -13.47
N LEU A 259 12.95 10.81 -12.67
CA LEU A 259 13.04 10.30 -11.31
C LEU A 259 13.31 8.80 -11.25
N LEU A 260 12.70 8.00 -12.15
CA LEU A 260 12.94 6.55 -12.20
C LEU A 260 14.39 6.23 -12.57
N ARG A 261 14.99 6.95 -13.52
CA ARG A 261 16.40 6.76 -13.83
C ARG A 261 17.30 7.11 -12.66
N ALA A 262 17.08 8.26 -12.05
CA ALA A 262 17.87 8.69 -10.89
C ALA A 262 17.70 7.76 -9.69
N ALA A 263 16.49 7.27 -9.42
CA ALA A 263 16.23 6.27 -8.38
C ALA A 263 16.90 4.93 -8.70
N GLY A 264 16.88 4.52 -9.97
CA GLY A 264 17.56 3.31 -10.44
C GLY A 264 19.08 3.38 -10.27
N ASP A 265 19.70 4.49 -10.65
CA ASP A 265 21.13 4.72 -10.45
C ASP A 265 21.50 4.68 -8.96
N LEU A 266 20.70 5.32 -8.11
CA LEU A 266 20.84 5.28 -6.65
C LEU A 266 20.76 3.85 -6.11
N LEU A 267 19.72 3.10 -6.51
CA LEU A 267 19.50 1.73 -6.05
C LEU A 267 20.63 0.79 -6.49
N HIS A 268 21.08 0.87 -7.73
CA HIS A 268 22.18 0.02 -8.21
C HIS A 268 23.51 0.32 -7.55
N THR A 269 23.75 1.59 -7.22
CA THR A 269 25.01 2.03 -6.62
C THR A 269 25.07 1.71 -5.13
N ARG A 270 23.98 1.93 -4.39
CA ARG A 270 23.98 1.87 -2.91
C ARG A 270 23.15 0.71 -2.35
N HIS A 271 22.15 0.22 -3.09
CA HIS A 271 21.20 -0.80 -2.64
C HIS A 271 21.08 -1.98 -3.64
N PRO A 272 22.18 -2.64 -4.02
CA PRO A 272 22.17 -3.64 -5.11
C PRO A 272 21.22 -4.83 -4.85
N ARG A 273 20.97 -5.20 -3.57
CA ARG A 273 20.00 -6.23 -3.20
C ARG A 273 18.57 -5.79 -3.53
N ALA A 274 18.22 -4.54 -3.19
CA ALA A 274 16.91 -3.98 -3.48
C ALA A 274 16.72 -3.78 -5.00
N ALA A 275 17.73 -3.27 -5.71
CA ALA A 275 17.68 -3.14 -7.17
C ALA A 275 17.39 -4.49 -7.84
N LYS A 276 18.05 -5.57 -7.40
CA LYS A 276 17.78 -6.93 -7.89
C LYS A 276 16.36 -7.38 -7.58
N MET A 277 15.87 -7.17 -6.37
CA MET A 277 14.49 -7.50 -5.99
C MET A 277 13.50 -6.78 -6.90
N LEU A 278 13.67 -5.47 -7.13
CA LEU A 278 12.81 -4.70 -8.03
C LEU A 278 12.80 -5.29 -9.44
N ALA A 279 13.99 -5.55 -10.02
CA ALA A 279 14.13 -6.12 -11.36
C ALA A 279 13.44 -7.48 -11.51
N GLU A 280 13.42 -8.29 -10.47
CA GLU A 280 12.84 -9.63 -10.49
C GLU A 280 11.31 -9.63 -10.23
N THR A 281 10.79 -8.68 -9.44
CA THR A 281 9.43 -8.79 -8.88
C THR A 281 8.48 -7.68 -9.26
N LEU A 282 8.95 -6.51 -9.68
CA LEU A 282 8.11 -5.38 -10.06
C LEU A 282 8.13 -5.16 -11.58
N ARG A 283 6.96 -4.92 -12.17
CA ARG A 283 6.79 -4.76 -13.62
C ARG A 283 6.03 -3.49 -13.99
N VAL A 284 5.03 -3.14 -13.18
CA VAL A 284 4.05 -2.12 -13.51
C VAL A 284 3.98 -1.07 -12.41
N LEU A 285 4.02 0.18 -12.78
CA LEU A 285 3.77 1.32 -11.90
C LEU A 285 2.48 2.00 -12.33
N VAL A 286 1.55 2.16 -11.39
CA VAL A 286 0.27 2.82 -11.63
C VAL A 286 0.34 4.22 -11.01
N PRO A 287 0.36 5.28 -11.84
CA PRO A 287 0.39 6.65 -11.34
C PRO A 287 -0.88 7.00 -10.55
N LEU A 288 -0.70 7.54 -9.35
CA LEU A 288 -1.75 8.14 -8.53
C LEU A 288 -1.67 9.67 -8.63
N PRO A 289 -2.78 10.39 -8.37
CA PRO A 289 -2.74 11.84 -8.22
C PRO A 289 -1.71 12.30 -7.19
N THR A 290 -1.21 13.51 -7.34
CA THR A 290 -0.18 14.10 -6.46
C THR A 290 -0.61 14.06 -5.00
N ALA A 291 0.28 13.58 -4.13
CA ALA A 291 0.08 13.47 -2.70
C ALA A 291 0.64 14.69 -1.93
N PRO A 292 0.24 14.88 -0.64
CA PRO A 292 0.79 15.91 0.23
C PRO A 292 2.31 15.77 0.47
N ARG A 293 2.90 16.83 1.06
CA ARG A 293 4.32 17.23 1.03
C ARG A 293 5.40 16.20 1.41
N PHE A 294 5.19 15.27 2.34
CA PHE A 294 6.28 14.45 2.92
C PHE A 294 6.13 12.95 2.75
N ARG A 295 5.00 12.46 2.29
CA ARG A 295 4.81 11.04 2.04
C ARG A 295 4.31 10.82 0.62
N THR A 296 5.00 9.97 -0.11
CA THR A 296 4.47 9.41 -1.34
C THR A 296 3.25 8.58 -0.98
N ALA A 297 2.10 8.87 -1.58
CA ALA A 297 0.98 7.95 -1.51
C ALA A 297 1.35 6.72 -2.31
N SER A 298 1.33 5.56 -1.68
CA SER A 298 1.58 4.29 -2.36
C SER A 298 0.67 3.19 -1.84
N ALA A 299 0.43 2.18 -2.67
CA ALA A 299 -0.35 1.01 -2.32
C ALA A 299 0.05 -0.18 -3.19
N SER A 300 -0.02 -1.37 -2.60
CA SER A 300 0.05 -2.65 -3.29
C SER A 300 -1.18 -3.48 -2.93
N TYR A 301 -1.63 -4.29 -3.87
CA TYR A 301 -2.78 -5.18 -3.68
C TYR A 301 -2.38 -6.62 -3.92
N ASN A 302 -2.98 -7.52 -3.16
CA ASN A 302 -2.73 -8.96 -3.24
C ASN A 302 -3.01 -9.52 -4.65
N GLU A 303 -4.04 -9.01 -5.32
CA GLU A 303 -4.46 -9.41 -6.65
C GLU A 303 -3.53 -8.88 -7.75
N ALA A 304 -2.71 -7.87 -7.42
CA ALA A 304 -1.87 -7.13 -8.36
C ALA A 304 -0.38 -7.37 -8.15
N VAL A 305 0.02 -8.61 -7.84
CA VAL A 305 1.45 -8.98 -7.71
C VAL A 305 2.22 -8.49 -8.94
N GLY A 306 3.31 -7.80 -8.69
CA GLY A 306 4.14 -7.19 -9.72
C GLY A 306 3.80 -5.73 -10.05
N SER A 307 2.86 -5.11 -9.33
CA SER A 307 2.59 -3.68 -9.46
C SER A 307 2.77 -2.89 -8.17
N ALA A 308 3.00 -1.59 -8.33
CA ALA A 308 2.91 -0.60 -7.29
C ALA A 308 2.10 0.60 -7.79
N LEU A 309 1.13 1.04 -6.98
CA LEU A 309 0.42 2.29 -7.19
C LEU A 309 1.14 3.37 -6.39
N LEU A 310 1.52 4.47 -7.01
CA LEU A 310 2.22 5.54 -6.30
C LEU A 310 2.02 6.91 -6.96
N SER A 311 1.95 7.95 -6.13
CA SER A 311 2.04 9.33 -6.60
C SER A 311 3.50 9.65 -6.94
N LEU A 312 3.73 10.52 -7.93
CA LEU A 312 5.08 10.93 -8.29
C LEU A 312 5.75 11.64 -7.10
N PRO A 313 6.84 11.09 -6.55
CA PRO A 313 7.57 11.72 -5.44
C PRO A 313 8.32 12.97 -5.90
N ARG A 314 8.83 13.72 -4.93
CA ARG A 314 9.60 14.95 -5.20
C ARG A 314 11.06 14.67 -5.53
N THR A 315 11.61 13.60 -4.97
CA THR A 315 13.03 13.24 -5.11
C THR A 315 13.20 11.80 -5.58
N ALA A 316 14.33 11.53 -6.18
CA ALA A 316 14.72 10.16 -6.56
C ALA A 316 14.88 9.25 -5.34
N GLN A 317 15.29 9.80 -4.20
CA GLN A 317 15.45 9.06 -2.96
C GLN A 317 14.09 8.62 -2.39
N ASP A 318 13.08 9.52 -2.39
CA ASP A 318 11.72 9.19 -1.97
C ASP A 318 11.11 8.12 -2.89
N LEU A 319 11.39 8.22 -4.20
CA LEU A 319 10.96 7.20 -5.15
C LEU A 319 11.64 5.86 -4.88
N ALA A 320 12.95 5.86 -4.66
CA ALA A 320 13.72 4.65 -4.41
C ALA A 320 13.23 3.90 -3.17
N VAL A 321 13.05 4.59 -2.03
CA VAL A 321 12.55 3.95 -0.80
C VAL A 321 11.12 3.45 -0.96
N THR A 322 10.26 4.20 -1.67
CA THR A 322 8.88 3.77 -1.96
C THR A 322 8.88 2.50 -2.82
N LEU A 323 9.71 2.44 -3.87
CA LEU A 323 9.82 1.25 -4.71
C LEU A 323 10.32 0.03 -3.92
N VAL A 324 11.26 0.21 -2.99
CA VAL A 324 11.72 -0.86 -2.09
C VAL A 324 10.58 -1.37 -1.22
N HIS A 325 9.79 -0.45 -0.64
CA HIS A 325 8.61 -0.78 0.17
C HIS A 325 7.59 -1.62 -0.62
N GLU A 326 7.20 -1.15 -1.81
CA GLU A 326 6.20 -1.81 -2.65
C GLU A 326 6.69 -3.14 -3.24
N ALA A 327 7.97 -3.24 -3.57
CA ALA A 327 8.56 -4.50 -4.01
C ALA A 327 8.51 -5.58 -2.91
N ARG A 328 8.73 -5.19 -1.64
CA ARG A 328 8.54 -6.10 -0.50
C ARG A 328 7.10 -6.58 -0.40
N HIS A 329 6.12 -5.70 -0.54
CA HIS A 329 4.71 -6.10 -0.59
C HIS A 329 4.43 -7.07 -1.76
N SER A 330 4.96 -6.80 -2.94
CA SER A 330 4.80 -7.69 -4.10
C SER A 330 5.38 -9.09 -3.87
N VAL A 331 6.57 -9.18 -3.26
CA VAL A 331 7.21 -10.45 -2.88
C VAL A 331 6.34 -11.22 -1.90
N LEU A 332 5.88 -10.57 -0.84
CA LEU A 332 5.08 -11.23 0.20
C LEU A 332 3.72 -11.68 -0.34
N ASN A 333 3.05 -10.85 -1.16
CA ASN A 333 1.80 -11.22 -1.82
C ASN A 333 1.97 -12.48 -2.68
N GLY A 334 3.04 -12.54 -3.50
CA GLY A 334 3.33 -13.72 -4.31
C GLY A 334 3.64 -14.97 -3.48
N LEU A 335 4.29 -14.82 -2.33
CA LEU A 335 4.53 -15.91 -1.39
C LEU A 335 3.23 -16.41 -0.74
N LEU A 336 2.37 -15.50 -0.31
CA LEU A 336 1.09 -15.82 0.34
C LEU A 336 0.10 -16.54 -0.59
N HIS A 337 0.26 -16.42 -1.91
CA HIS A 337 -0.51 -17.23 -2.86
C HIS A 337 -0.08 -18.70 -2.92
N GLN A 338 1.06 -19.05 -2.31
CA GLN A 338 1.58 -20.41 -2.27
C GLN A 338 1.46 -21.02 -0.88
N LEU A 339 1.61 -20.21 0.17
CA LEU A 339 1.87 -20.65 1.51
C LEU A 339 1.18 -19.75 2.52
N ALA A 340 0.32 -20.33 3.36
CA ALA A 340 -0.27 -19.59 4.47
C ALA A 340 0.79 -19.37 5.56
N LEU A 341 1.04 -18.12 5.93
CA LEU A 341 1.92 -17.75 7.03
C LEU A 341 1.14 -17.49 8.32
N ILE A 342 -0.16 -17.20 8.19
CA ILE A 342 -1.08 -16.92 9.30
C ILE A 342 -2.37 -17.70 9.06
N GLU A 343 -2.94 -18.26 10.12
CA GLU A 343 -4.21 -18.99 10.14
C GLU A 343 -5.02 -18.63 11.39
N GLY A 344 -6.35 -18.80 11.30
CA GLY A 344 -7.27 -18.57 12.41
C GLY A 344 -7.80 -17.14 12.50
N GLU A 345 -8.35 -16.80 13.67
CA GLU A 345 -8.85 -15.46 13.95
C GLU A 345 -7.70 -14.49 14.18
N GLU A 346 -7.81 -13.30 13.58
CA GLU A 346 -6.80 -12.27 13.66
C GLU A 346 -7.25 -11.12 14.57
N PRO A 347 -6.60 -10.91 15.73
CA PRO A 347 -6.86 -9.76 16.56
C PRO A 347 -6.48 -8.47 15.84
N LEU A 348 -7.19 -7.38 16.16
CA LEU A 348 -6.85 -6.04 15.66
C LEU A 348 -5.82 -5.38 16.58
N LEU A 349 -4.64 -5.13 16.06
CA LEU A 349 -3.46 -4.71 16.79
C LEU A 349 -2.94 -3.34 16.32
N TYR A 350 -2.09 -2.73 17.12
CA TYR A 350 -1.36 -1.50 16.78
C TYR A 350 -0.31 -1.76 15.70
N ALA A 351 -0.28 -0.89 14.70
CA ALA A 351 0.75 -0.85 13.67
C ALA A 351 1.38 0.55 13.62
N PRO A 352 2.69 0.73 13.87
CA PRO A 352 3.32 2.05 13.97
C PRO A 352 3.23 2.92 12.70
N TRP A 353 3.00 2.30 11.55
CA TRP A 353 2.90 2.94 10.24
C TRP A 353 1.46 3.25 9.80
N ARG A 354 0.46 2.94 10.65
CA ARG A 354 -0.95 3.12 10.30
C ARG A 354 -1.74 3.78 11.43
N GLY A 355 -2.71 4.59 11.03
CA GLY A 355 -3.65 5.19 11.99
C GLY A 355 -4.75 4.23 12.44
N ASP A 356 -5.09 3.20 11.67
CA ASP A 356 -6.13 2.20 11.93
C ASP A 356 -5.56 0.92 12.54
N PRO A 357 -6.32 0.21 13.40
CA PRO A 357 -5.95 -1.12 13.90
C PRO A 357 -5.81 -2.13 12.75
N ARG A 358 -4.83 -3.00 12.84
CA ARG A 358 -4.54 -3.95 11.77
C ARG A 358 -4.66 -5.39 12.25
N PRO A 359 -5.17 -6.30 11.40
CA PRO A 359 -5.07 -7.73 11.67
C PRO A 359 -3.61 -8.20 11.64
N LEU A 360 -3.34 -9.38 12.18
CA LEU A 360 -2.00 -9.95 12.26
C LEU A 360 -1.31 -10.05 10.89
N SER A 361 -2.08 -10.41 9.86
CA SER A 361 -1.60 -10.42 8.47
C SER A 361 -1.17 -9.02 8.01
N GLY A 362 -1.91 -7.98 8.39
CA GLY A 362 -1.55 -6.59 8.12
C GLY A 362 -0.28 -6.14 8.83
N LEU A 363 -0.04 -6.64 10.06
CA LEU A 363 1.21 -6.41 10.79
C LEU A 363 2.40 -7.07 10.09
N LEU A 364 2.24 -8.32 9.65
CA LEU A 364 3.29 -9.05 8.92
C LEU A 364 3.66 -8.34 7.62
N HIS A 365 2.65 -7.92 6.85
CA HIS A 365 2.86 -7.15 5.62
C HIS A 365 3.64 -5.85 5.86
N GLY A 366 3.24 -5.10 6.88
CA GLY A 366 3.92 -3.87 7.23
C GLY A 366 5.33 -4.10 7.76
N ALA A 367 5.53 -5.03 8.71
CA ALA A 367 6.85 -5.34 9.26
C ALA A 367 7.85 -5.73 8.15
N TYR A 368 7.42 -6.56 7.20
CA TYR A 368 8.26 -6.97 6.09
C TYR A 368 8.61 -5.81 5.14
N ALA A 369 7.63 -4.95 4.81
CA ALA A 369 7.84 -3.81 3.94
C ALA A 369 8.72 -2.74 4.61
N PHE A 370 8.43 -2.40 5.88
CA PHE A 370 9.20 -1.41 6.63
C PHE A 370 10.58 -1.90 7.05
N ALA A 371 10.83 -3.21 7.14
CA ALA A 371 12.19 -3.72 7.23
C ALA A 371 13.04 -3.33 6.00
N GLY A 372 12.44 -3.31 4.81
CA GLY A 372 13.10 -2.78 3.60
C GLY A 372 13.37 -1.28 3.68
N VAL A 373 12.43 -0.51 4.24
CA VAL A 373 12.59 0.94 4.47
C VAL A 373 13.69 1.22 5.49
N ALA A 374 13.72 0.47 6.60
CA ALA A 374 14.77 0.60 7.61
C ALA A 374 16.17 0.30 7.04
N ASP A 375 16.30 -0.80 6.27
CA ASP A 375 17.57 -1.15 5.61
C ASP A 375 18.01 -0.10 4.59
N PHE A 376 17.05 0.49 3.85
CA PHE A 376 17.33 1.60 2.94
C PHE A 376 17.93 2.80 3.70
N TRP A 377 17.27 3.29 4.74
CA TRP A 377 17.74 4.43 5.52
C TRP A 377 19.01 4.11 6.31
N ARG A 378 19.23 2.84 6.68
CA ARG A 378 20.48 2.36 7.29
C ARG A 378 21.70 2.66 6.40
N VAL A 379 21.55 2.49 5.11
CA VAL A 379 22.62 2.79 4.13
C VAL A 379 22.70 4.30 3.85
N GLU A 380 21.55 4.94 3.59
CA GLU A 380 21.49 6.35 3.20
C GLU A 380 22.07 7.29 4.25
N ARG A 381 21.89 7.03 5.54
CA ARG A 381 22.42 7.87 6.64
C ARG A 381 23.94 7.99 6.64
N HIS A 382 24.65 7.09 5.98
CA HIS A 382 26.10 7.14 5.81
C HIS A 382 26.54 7.73 4.45
N ALA A 383 25.66 7.71 3.47
CA ALA A 383 25.91 8.25 2.14
C ALA A 383 25.59 9.74 2.02
N LEU A 384 24.66 10.23 2.85
CA LEU A 384 24.21 11.61 2.87
C LEU A 384 25.06 12.49 3.81
N ARG A 385 24.90 13.79 3.72
CA ARG A 385 25.62 14.78 4.53
C ARG A 385 24.64 15.78 5.16
N GLU A 386 25.08 16.45 6.21
CA GLU A 386 24.37 17.55 6.86
C GLU A 386 22.92 17.18 7.25
N ARG A 387 21.97 18.05 6.96
CA ARG A 387 20.54 17.87 7.29
C ARG A 387 19.92 16.62 6.66
N ALA A 388 20.34 16.28 5.45
CA ALA A 388 19.85 15.05 4.81
C ALA A 388 20.32 13.79 5.57
N ALA A 389 21.53 13.79 6.13
CA ALA A 389 22.00 12.71 6.98
C ALA A 389 21.25 12.66 8.32
N GLU A 390 20.95 13.82 8.94
CA GLU A 390 20.14 13.87 10.16
C GLU A 390 18.74 13.28 9.95
N LEU A 391 18.07 13.65 8.84
CA LEU A 391 16.79 13.07 8.47
C LEU A 391 16.90 11.56 8.24
N ALA A 392 17.93 11.10 7.54
CA ALA A 392 18.14 9.67 7.30
C ALA A 392 18.43 8.89 8.60
N HIS A 393 19.17 9.45 9.54
CA HIS A 393 19.36 8.89 10.88
C HIS A 393 18.04 8.79 11.66
N PHE A 394 17.19 9.81 11.55
CA PHE A 394 15.86 9.82 12.16
C PHE A 394 14.96 8.73 11.56
N GLU A 395 14.84 8.67 10.23
CA GLU A 395 14.04 7.65 9.55
C GLU A 395 14.51 6.24 9.87
N PHE A 396 15.83 6.01 9.88
CA PHE A 396 16.39 4.72 10.30
C PHE A 396 15.99 4.36 11.73
N ALA A 397 16.14 5.28 12.68
CA ALA A 397 15.80 5.04 14.07
C ALA A 397 14.30 4.75 14.27
N VAL A 398 13.42 5.49 13.59
CA VAL A 398 11.97 5.27 13.65
C VAL A 398 11.63 3.88 13.13
N TRP A 399 12.05 3.56 11.90
CA TRP A 399 11.60 2.34 11.25
C TRP A 399 12.26 1.08 11.79
N ARG A 400 13.54 1.15 12.21
CA ARG A 400 14.20 0.07 12.93
C ARG A 400 13.42 -0.32 14.19
N THR A 401 13.12 0.65 15.05
CA THR A 401 12.41 0.40 16.31
C THR A 401 10.98 -0.09 16.06
N ALA A 402 10.25 0.54 15.13
CA ALA A 402 8.90 0.13 14.75
C ALA A 402 8.85 -1.33 14.26
N VAL A 403 9.81 -1.73 13.43
CA VAL A 403 9.92 -3.11 12.94
C VAL A 403 10.24 -4.07 14.07
N SER A 404 11.25 -3.80 14.90
CA SER A 404 11.64 -4.67 16.01
C SER A 404 10.50 -4.88 17.02
N GLU A 405 9.79 -3.82 17.42
CA GLU A 405 8.62 -3.91 18.29
C GLU A 405 7.49 -4.75 17.67
N THR A 406 7.21 -4.56 16.38
CA THR A 406 6.16 -5.33 15.69
C THR A 406 6.52 -6.79 15.53
N LEU A 407 7.79 -7.10 15.24
CA LEU A 407 8.26 -8.49 15.15
C LEU A 407 8.18 -9.22 16.49
N ALA A 408 8.44 -8.53 17.60
CA ALA A 408 8.25 -9.10 18.95
C ALA A 408 6.79 -9.50 19.20
N VAL A 409 5.82 -8.65 18.76
CA VAL A 409 4.39 -8.98 18.82
C VAL A 409 4.06 -10.17 17.93
N LEU A 410 4.54 -10.20 16.69
CA LEU A 410 4.30 -11.29 15.75
C LEU A 410 4.82 -12.64 16.27
N LEU A 411 6.02 -12.69 16.88
CA LEU A 411 6.60 -13.93 17.42
C LEU A 411 5.77 -14.55 18.53
N THR A 412 5.03 -13.75 19.29
CA THR A 412 4.17 -14.23 20.38
C THR A 412 2.73 -14.51 19.94
N ALA A 413 2.37 -14.13 18.71
CA ALA A 413 1.00 -14.27 18.22
C ALA A 413 0.63 -15.74 17.95
N PRO A 414 -0.56 -16.20 18.41
CA PRO A 414 -0.97 -17.59 18.27
C PRO A 414 -1.32 -18.01 16.83
N GLY A 415 -1.58 -17.05 15.94
CA GLY A 415 -2.03 -17.32 14.56
C GLY A 415 -0.93 -17.62 13.55
N LEU A 416 0.37 -17.67 13.94
CA LEU A 416 1.43 -18.03 13.01
C LEU A 416 1.44 -19.53 12.71
N THR A 417 1.47 -19.90 11.41
CA THR A 417 1.80 -21.25 10.97
C THR A 417 3.28 -21.57 11.23
N ASP A 418 3.71 -22.82 11.06
CA ASP A 418 5.14 -23.19 11.15
C ASP A 418 5.97 -22.40 10.13
N ALA A 419 5.47 -22.26 8.92
CA ALA A 419 6.12 -21.45 7.89
C ALA A 419 6.13 -19.95 8.25
N GLY A 420 5.04 -19.44 8.83
CA GLY A 420 4.97 -18.08 9.35
C GLY A 420 5.97 -17.84 10.46
N ARG A 421 6.08 -18.76 11.40
CA ARG A 421 7.06 -18.71 12.49
C ARG A 421 8.49 -18.68 11.98
N LEU A 422 8.82 -19.56 11.02
CA LEU A 422 10.13 -19.58 10.38
C LEU A 422 10.42 -18.24 9.68
N PHE A 423 9.46 -17.72 8.89
CA PHE A 423 9.58 -16.46 8.18
C PHE A 423 9.81 -15.28 9.14
N VAL A 424 9.00 -15.15 10.19
CA VAL A 424 9.11 -14.06 11.18
C VAL A 424 10.41 -14.19 11.97
N THR A 425 10.81 -15.40 12.38
CA THR A 425 12.07 -15.63 13.08
C THR A 425 13.27 -15.20 12.23
N ARG A 426 13.26 -15.54 10.93
CA ARG A 426 14.34 -15.14 10.02
C ARG A 426 14.39 -13.64 9.79
N LEU A 427 13.23 -13.01 9.60
CA LEU A 427 13.11 -11.55 9.48
C LEU A 427 13.60 -10.84 10.74
N THR A 428 13.27 -11.37 11.93
CA THR A 428 13.74 -10.86 13.22
C THR A 428 15.26 -10.96 13.34
N ALA A 429 15.84 -12.09 12.94
CA ALA A 429 17.29 -12.26 12.96
C ALA A 429 18.02 -11.26 12.03
N GLU A 430 17.44 -10.94 10.87
CA GLU A 430 17.99 -9.91 9.98
C GLU A 430 17.87 -8.52 10.63
N ALA A 431 16.71 -8.16 11.17
CA ALA A 431 16.48 -6.88 11.82
C ALA A 431 17.36 -6.66 13.06
N ALA A 432 17.60 -7.70 13.85
CA ALA A 432 18.43 -7.65 15.05
C ALA A 432 19.89 -7.25 14.75
N THR A 433 20.36 -7.48 13.53
CA THR A 433 21.72 -7.04 13.13
C THR A 433 21.89 -5.52 13.19
N TRP A 434 20.78 -4.77 13.17
CA TRP A 434 20.79 -3.30 13.16
C TRP A 434 20.70 -2.68 14.57
N ASP A 435 20.35 -3.45 15.60
CA ASP A 435 20.04 -2.93 16.94
C ASP A 435 21.23 -2.22 17.58
N GLN A 436 22.45 -2.69 17.33
CA GLN A 436 23.69 -2.12 17.87
C GLN A 436 24.24 -0.97 17.03
N GLU A 437 23.63 -0.64 15.89
CA GLU A 437 24.12 0.45 15.05
C GLU A 437 23.81 1.81 15.71
N PRO A 438 24.82 2.64 15.96
CA PRO A 438 24.63 3.91 16.68
C PRO A 438 23.83 4.93 15.85
N VAL A 439 23.03 5.72 16.54
CA VAL A 439 22.31 6.87 15.99
C VAL A 439 22.65 8.09 16.80
N PRO A 440 22.92 9.25 16.18
CA PRO A 440 23.20 10.49 16.90
C PRO A 440 22.06 10.87 17.86
N ALA A 441 22.40 11.52 18.97
CA ALA A 441 21.48 11.76 20.09
C ALA A 441 20.19 12.50 19.68
N ARG A 442 20.31 13.55 18.85
CA ARG A 442 19.16 14.38 18.42
C ARG A 442 18.18 13.59 17.53
N PRO A 443 18.59 12.96 16.41
CA PRO A 443 17.70 12.09 15.65
C PRO A 443 17.08 10.94 16.47
N ALA A 444 17.85 10.33 17.37
CA ALA A 444 17.36 9.26 18.24
C ALA A 444 16.29 9.74 19.23
N ALA A 445 16.45 10.93 19.81
CA ALA A 445 15.45 11.53 20.70
C ALA A 445 14.15 11.85 19.94
N LEU A 446 14.24 12.44 18.75
CA LEU A 446 13.09 12.73 17.89
C LEU A 446 12.37 11.45 17.43
N ALA A 447 13.11 10.39 17.13
CA ALA A 447 12.51 9.09 16.76
C ALA A 447 11.74 8.46 17.93
N ARG A 448 12.30 8.51 19.15
CA ARG A 448 11.56 8.07 20.36
C ARG A 448 10.29 8.89 20.60
N ALA A 449 10.36 10.21 20.35
CA ALA A 449 9.20 11.09 20.46
C ALA A 449 8.13 10.75 19.42
N GLU A 450 8.54 10.47 18.18
CA GLU A 450 7.64 10.05 17.09
C GLU A 450 6.89 8.76 17.44
N LEU A 451 7.60 7.73 17.87
CA LEU A 451 6.98 6.43 18.21
C LEU A 451 6.05 6.51 19.43
N ALA A 452 6.45 7.27 20.46
CA ALA A 452 5.58 7.50 21.62
C ALA A 452 4.30 8.26 21.23
N ASP A 453 4.42 9.25 20.35
CA ASP A 453 3.33 10.04 19.81
C ASP A 453 2.33 9.16 19.01
N LEU A 454 2.85 8.42 18.03
CA LEU A 454 2.04 7.51 17.20
C LEU A 454 1.26 6.51 18.04
N ARG A 455 1.91 5.92 19.05
CA ARG A 455 1.27 4.97 19.98
C ARG A 455 0.20 5.64 20.82
N ALA A 456 0.49 6.82 21.39
CA ALA A 456 -0.45 7.54 22.23
C ALA A 456 -1.70 8.00 21.45
N VAL A 457 -1.51 8.59 20.26
CA VAL A 457 -2.61 8.99 19.38
C VAL A 457 -3.46 7.79 18.98
N TRP A 458 -2.84 6.67 18.62
CA TRP A 458 -3.56 5.44 18.27
C TRP A 458 -4.38 4.93 19.45
N ARG A 459 -3.82 4.90 20.68
CA ARG A 459 -4.52 4.47 21.89
C ARG A 459 -5.76 5.34 22.16
N VAL A 460 -5.63 6.66 22.10
CA VAL A 460 -6.79 7.55 22.32
C VAL A 460 -7.89 7.31 21.28
N ARG A 461 -7.53 6.99 20.06
CA ARG A 461 -8.50 6.77 18.98
C ARG A 461 -9.20 5.41 19.08
N HIS A 462 -8.46 4.36 19.38
CA HIS A 462 -8.93 2.99 19.21
C HIS A 462 -9.11 2.19 20.49
N LEU A 463 -8.63 2.69 21.63
CA LEU A 463 -8.86 2.03 22.90
C LEU A 463 -9.95 2.74 23.69
N ARG A 464 -10.82 1.94 24.30
CA ARG A 464 -11.85 2.42 25.23
C ARG A 464 -11.68 1.68 26.56
N PRO A 465 -11.45 2.39 27.67
CA PRO A 465 -11.45 1.79 28.98
C PRO A 465 -12.77 1.08 29.25
N ASP A 466 -12.71 -0.06 29.92
CA ASP A 466 -13.89 -0.75 30.40
C ASP A 466 -14.75 0.23 31.22
N PRO A 467 -16.04 0.43 30.90
CA PRO A 467 -16.86 1.46 31.53
C PRO A 467 -16.97 1.29 33.06
N ASP A 468 -17.19 0.06 33.54
CA ASP A 468 -17.37 -0.23 34.97
C ASP A 468 -16.07 0.02 35.75
N LEU A 469 -14.95 -0.39 35.19
CA LEU A 469 -13.61 -0.13 35.76
C LEU A 469 -13.26 1.36 35.72
N ALA A 470 -13.65 2.07 34.66
CA ALA A 470 -13.46 3.51 34.58
C ALA A 470 -14.32 4.29 35.59
N ASP A 471 -15.56 3.84 35.82
CA ASP A 471 -16.46 4.43 36.84
C ASP A 471 -15.94 4.14 38.26
N ALA A 472 -15.47 2.92 38.54
CA ALA A 472 -14.80 2.58 39.79
C ALA A 472 -13.55 3.42 40.04
N LEU A 473 -12.74 3.64 38.98
CA LEU A 473 -11.55 4.52 39.04
C LEU A 473 -11.93 5.97 39.34
N ALA A 474 -13.01 6.46 38.72
CA ALA A 474 -13.53 7.80 38.96
C ALA A 474 -14.10 7.96 40.38
N ALA A 475 -14.79 6.96 40.90
CA ALA A 475 -15.27 6.93 42.30
C ALA A 475 -14.11 6.96 43.29
N ALA A 476 -13.07 6.16 43.09
CA ALA A 476 -11.87 6.15 43.91
C ALA A 476 -11.21 7.54 43.96
N ARG A 477 -11.04 8.21 42.80
CA ARG A 477 -10.46 9.56 42.75
C ARG A 477 -11.32 10.58 43.46
N ARG A 478 -12.63 10.60 43.25
CA ARG A 478 -13.56 11.52 43.94
C ARG A 478 -13.59 11.30 45.44
N GLY A 479 -13.44 10.04 45.89
CA GLY A 479 -13.35 9.67 47.29
C GLY A 479 -12.00 9.96 47.95
N GLY A 480 -11.03 10.52 47.23
CA GLY A 480 -9.72 10.83 47.81
C GLY A 480 -8.83 9.61 48.07
N ALA A 481 -9.10 8.47 47.42
CA ALA A 481 -8.32 7.25 47.59
C ALA A 481 -6.85 7.45 47.12
N ASP A 482 -5.92 6.73 47.77
CA ASP A 482 -4.53 6.66 47.27
C ASP A 482 -4.54 6.03 45.87
N PRO A 483 -3.99 6.71 44.87
CA PRO A 483 -3.94 6.17 43.52
C PRO A 483 -3.28 4.78 43.40
N ARG A 484 -2.37 4.44 44.31
CA ARG A 484 -1.70 3.12 44.31
C ARG A 484 -2.62 1.96 44.66
N THR A 485 -3.74 2.24 45.33
CA THR A 485 -4.78 1.25 45.70
C THR A 485 -5.99 1.28 44.77
N ALA A 486 -5.97 2.16 43.78
CA ALA A 486 -7.06 2.32 42.83
C ALA A 486 -7.24 1.08 41.92
N PRO A 487 -8.47 0.84 41.42
CA PRO A 487 -8.72 -0.26 40.48
C PRO A 487 -7.84 -0.19 39.22
N THR A 488 -7.40 -1.36 38.78
CA THR A 488 -6.70 -1.51 37.52
C THR A 488 -7.70 -1.46 36.35
N VAL A 489 -7.48 -0.57 35.36
CA VAL A 489 -8.38 -0.41 34.24
C VAL A 489 -7.81 -1.10 32.99
N ARG A 490 -8.61 -1.96 32.39
CA ARG A 490 -8.36 -2.56 31.09
C ARG A 490 -9.03 -1.72 30.02
N SER A 491 -8.42 -1.67 28.82
CA SER A 491 -8.98 -1.01 27.65
C SER A 491 -9.25 -2.03 26.55
N LEU A 492 -10.37 -1.88 25.85
CA LEU A 492 -10.78 -2.74 24.73
C LEU A 492 -10.56 -2.02 23.41
N THR A 493 -10.16 -2.76 22.39
CA THR A 493 -10.01 -2.21 21.03
C THR A 493 -11.41 -1.93 20.44
N ARG A 494 -11.61 -0.67 20.05
CA ARG A 494 -12.82 -0.17 19.38
C ARG A 494 -12.36 0.70 18.21
N PRO A 495 -12.30 0.13 16.98
CA PRO A 495 -11.84 0.87 15.81
C PRO A 495 -12.68 2.13 15.56
N ASP A 496 -11.99 3.25 15.34
CA ASP A 496 -12.60 4.50 14.87
C ASP A 496 -12.48 4.56 13.34
N PRO A 497 -13.60 4.46 12.60
CA PRO A 497 -13.57 4.48 11.13
C PRO A 497 -13.12 5.82 10.53
N GLY A 498 -13.17 6.92 11.32
CA GLY A 498 -12.71 8.26 10.91
C GLY A 498 -11.20 8.48 11.03
N ALA A 499 -10.44 7.53 11.58
CA ALA A 499 -9.04 7.69 11.98
C ALA A 499 -8.03 7.60 10.82
N VAL A 500 -8.35 8.06 9.64
CA VAL A 500 -7.49 7.93 8.44
C VAL A 500 -6.41 9.03 8.36
N VAL A 501 -6.48 10.08 9.16
CA VAL A 501 -5.62 11.26 9.04
C VAL A 501 -4.28 11.03 9.74
N PRO A 502 -3.14 11.19 9.03
CA PRO A 502 -1.80 11.17 9.64
C PRO A 502 -1.65 12.27 10.69
N ASP A 503 -0.84 12.00 11.72
CA ASP A 503 -0.51 13.04 12.71
C ASP A 503 0.37 14.14 12.06
N PRO A 504 -0.02 15.42 12.16
CA PRO A 504 0.75 16.53 11.62
C PRO A 504 2.15 16.68 12.26
N ARG A 505 2.35 16.25 13.51
CA ARG A 505 3.66 16.35 14.19
C ARG A 505 4.75 15.52 13.54
N GLY A 506 4.41 14.34 12.99
CA GLY A 506 5.37 13.52 12.24
C GLY A 506 5.91 14.23 11.01
N GLU A 507 5.05 14.95 10.29
CA GLU A 507 5.47 15.79 9.14
C GLU A 507 6.30 16.99 9.59
N LEU A 508 5.91 17.62 10.70
CA LEU A 508 6.65 18.77 11.25
C LEU A 508 8.05 18.36 11.75
N ARG A 509 8.22 17.16 12.34
CA ARG A 509 9.56 16.65 12.73
C ARG A 509 10.46 16.45 11.52
N ARG A 510 9.92 15.92 10.43
CA ARG A 510 10.64 15.76 9.16
C ARG A 510 11.01 17.11 8.57
N LEU A 511 10.09 18.07 8.61
CA LEU A 511 10.34 19.43 8.17
C LEU A 511 11.42 20.12 9.03
N LEU A 512 11.38 19.95 10.35
CA LEU A 512 12.41 20.46 11.27
C LEU A 512 13.81 19.96 10.91
N LEU A 513 13.93 18.71 10.49
CA LEU A 513 15.23 18.12 10.12
C LEU A 513 15.66 18.51 8.69
N ALA A 514 14.73 18.52 7.74
CA ALA A 514 15.04 18.77 6.34
C ALA A 514 15.19 20.28 6.00
N ASP A 515 14.26 21.12 6.50
CA ASP A 515 14.19 22.56 6.22
C ASP A 515 13.59 23.32 7.41
N PRO A 516 14.38 23.63 8.45
CA PRO A 516 13.93 24.41 9.62
C PRO A 516 13.35 25.77 9.25
N ASP A 517 13.88 26.41 8.20
CA ASP A 517 13.38 27.72 7.75
C ASP A 517 11.95 27.61 7.18
N ALA A 518 11.62 26.48 6.53
CA ALA A 518 10.25 26.20 6.09
C ALA A 518 9.31 25.94 7.29
N LEU A 519 9.80 25.27 8.35
CA LEU A 519 9.04 25.14 9.60
C LEU A 519 8.74 26.51 10.20
N ASP A 520 9.72 27.41 10.21
CA ASP A 520 9.56 28.77 10.71
C ASP A 520 8.60 29.62 9.85
N ARG A 521 8.65 29.47 8.54
CA ARG A 521 7.66 30.08 7.64
C ARG A 521 6.25 29.57 7.92
N GLN A 522 6.09 28.27 8.11
CA GLN A 522 4.79 27.65 8.42
C GLN A 522 4.26 28.12 9.77
N ALA A 523 5.12 28.27 10.77
CA ALA A 523 4.74 28.80 12.08
C ALA A 523 4.27 30.25 12.02
N ARG A 524 4.95 31.10 11.26
CA ARG A 524 4.51 32.48 11.05
C ARG A 524 3.14 32.55 10.32
N ALA A 525 2.91 31.67 9.38
CA ALA A 525 1.63 31.58 8.65
C ALA A 525 0.50 31.06 9.55
N ALA A 526 0.79 30.11 10.46
CA ALA A 526 -0.20 29.53 11.37
C ALA A 526 -0.65 30.51 12.47
N GLY A 527 0.21 31.44 12.88
CA GLY A 527 -0.13 32.52 13.84
C GLY A 527 -1.22 33.47 13.31
N SER A 528 -1.62 33.38 12.03
CA SER A 528 -2.66 34.20 11.39
C SER A 528 -3.91 33.39 10.97
N ALA A 529 -3.93 32.07 11.15
CA ALA A 529 -5.04 31.21 10.70
C ALA A 529 -5.60 30.36 11.86
N VAL A 530 -6.82 30.67 12.26
CA VAL A 530 -7.63 29.83 13.15
C VAL A 530 -8.50 28.91 12.28
N GLY A 531 -8.27 27.58 12.32
CA GLY A 531 -9.12 26.62 11.61
C GLY A 531 -8.75 25.16 11.90
N PRO A 532 -9.71 24.21 11.82
CA PRO A 532 -9.44 22.80 11.98
C PRO A 532 -8.53 22.30 10.87
N GLY A 533 -7.29 21.89 11.19
CA GLY A 533 -6.27 21.39 10.27
C GLY A 533 -5.00 22.24 10.13
N ALA A 534 -4.96 23.43 10.72
CA ALA A 534 -3.69 24.15 10.87
C ALA A 534 -2.80 23.40 11.88
N PRO A 535 -1.44 23.32 11.66
CA PRO A 535 -0.54 22.79 12.67
C PRO A 535 -0.78 23.58 13.95
N VAL A 536 -1.11 22.86 15.00
CA VAL A 536 -1.48 23.48 16.28
C VAL A 536 -0.30 24.31 16.76
N ALA A 537 -0.52 25.55 17.17
CA ALA A 537 0.55 26.41 17.68
C ALA A 537 1.38 25.71 18.77
N ALA A 538 0.74 24.88 19.59
CA ALA A 538 1.38 24.04 20.59
C ALA A 538 2.40 23.03 20.01
N ASP A 539 2.12 22.42 18.84
CA ASP A 539 3.05 21.49 18.16
C ASP A 539 4.33 22.23 17.72
N LEU A 540 4.17 23.43 17.23
CA LEU A 540 5.29 24.27 16.79
C LEU A 540 6.13 24.78 17.97
N LEU A 541 5.51 25.18 19.09
CA LEU A 541 6.21 25.52 20.32
C LEU A 541 7.05 24.34 20.83
N LEU A 542 6.44 23.15 20.90
CA LEU A 542 7.13 21.93 21.31
C LEU A 542 8.35 21.63 20.43
N LEU A 543 8.21 21.67 19.12
CA LEU A 543 9.29 21.35 18.18
C LEU A 543 10.41 22.39 18.15
N ARG A 544 10.14 23.62 18.57
CA ARG A 544 11.14 24.69 18.75
C ARG A 544 11.84 24.66 20.11
N GLY A 545 11.47 23.72 20.98
CA GLY A 545 12.06 23.59 22.32
C GLY A 545 11.40 24.48 23.38
N ALA A 546 10.32 25.22 23.05
CA ALA A 546 9.54 26.03 24.00
C ALA A 546 8.52 25.11 24.74
N ALA A 547 9.06 24.12 25.48
CA ALA A 547 8.24 23.05 26.04
C ALA A 547 7.27 23.54 27.13
N ALA A 548 7.64 24.55 27.93
CA ALA A 548 6.76 25.11 28.96
C ALA A 548 5.54 25.82 28.32
N GLU A 549 5.79 26.67 27.33
CA GLU A 549 4.72 27.34 26.59
C GLU A 549 3.84 26.34 25.82
N ALA A 550 4.44 25.25 25.30
CA ALA A 550 3.67 24.17 24.67
C ALA A 550 2.74 23.46 25.66
N VAL A 551 3.17 23.23 26.92
CA VAL A 551 2.30 22.67 27.97
C VAL A 551 1.08 23.57 28.18
N ASP A 552 1.28 24.88 28.33
CA ASP A 552 0.17 25.83 28.57
C ASP A 552 -0.78 25.89 27.35
N ALA A 553 -0.21 25.89 26.13
CA ALA A 553 -0.99 25.88 24.91
C ALA A 553 -1.84 24.59 24.76
N TYR A 554 -1.30 23.41 25.08
CA TYR A 554 -2.06 22.16 25.08
C TYR A 554 -3.13 22.11 26.19
N ARG A 555 -2.85 22.66 27.38
CA ARG A 555 -3.85 22.78 28.47
C ARG A 555 -5.03 23.62 28.02
N THR A 556 -4.77 24.79 27.44
CA THR A 556 -5.82 25.68 26.90
C THR A 556 -6.62 24.96 25.79
N LEU A 557 -5.94 24.33 24.85
CA LEU A 557 -6.59 23.58 23.78
C LEU A 557 -7.50 22.45 24.31
N LEU A 558 -7.05 21.71 25.32
CA LEU A 558 -7.84 20.59 25.89
C LEU A 558 -8.98 21.06 26.78
N ALA A 559 -8.90 22.27 27.35
CA ALA A 559 -10.02 22.89 28.06
C ALA A 559 -11.15 23.30 27.09
N GLU A 560 -10.80 23.79 25.91
CA GLU A 560 -11.76 24.20 24.86
C GLU A 560 -12.22 23.01 23.98
N HIS A 561 -11.30 22.08 23.70
CA HIS A 561 -11.46 20.96 22.78
C HIS A 561 -10.95 19.63 23.38
N PRO A 562 -11.64 19.06 24.37
CA PRO A 562 -11.25 17.80 25.02
C PRO A 562 -11.28 16.60 24.06
N GLU A 563 -11.94 16.73 22.91
CA GLU A 563 -11.96 15.74 21.82
C GLU A 563 -10.70 15.77 20.94
N ALA A 564 -9.84 16.80 21.05
CA ALA A 564 -8.61 16.92 20.25
C ALA A 564 -7.60 15.82 20.60
N VAL A 565 -7.70 14.69 19.90
CA VAL A 565 -6.96 13.44 20.17
C VAL A 565 -5.46 13.68 20.24
N SER A 566 -4.89 14.40 19.26
CA SER A 566 -3.46 14.65 19.17
C SER A 566 -2.94 15.54 20.30
N ALA A 567 -3.80 16.39 20.89
CA ALA A 567 -3.40 17.29 21.99
C ALA A 567 -3.08 16.52 23.28
N TRP A 568 -3.75 15.40 23.58
CA TRP A 568 -3.42 14.54 24.72
C TRP A 568 -2.03 13.97 24.63
N ALA A 569 -1.65 13.46 23.45
CA ALA A 569 -0.29 12.97 23.20
C ALA A 569 0.75 14.11 23.20
N GLY A 570 0.43 15.25 22.57
CA GLY A 570 1.27 16.43 22.53
C GLY A 570 1.58 16.98 23.94
N LEU A 571 0.57 17.05 24.83
CA LEU A 571 0.77 17.42 26.24
C LEU A 571 1.73 16.43 26.93
N GLY A 572 1.57 15.13 26.68
CA GLY A 572 2.49 14.13 27.23
C GLY A 572 3.93 14.32 26.78
N LEU A 573 4.15 14.65 25.50
CA LEU A 573 5.48 14.95 24.99
C LEU A 573 6.06 16.24 25.60
N ALA A 574 5.28 17.30 25.69
CA ALA A 574 5.71 18.57 26.27
C ALA A 574 6.09 18.41 27.76
N LEU A 575 5.29 17.68 28.55
CA LEU A 575 5.59 17.35 29.94
C LEU A 575 6.86 16.51 30.09
N ARG A 576 7.18 15.64 29.15
CA ARG A 576 8.44 14.89 29.15
C ARG A 576 9.65 15.81 29.02
N GLU A 577 9.58 16.78 28.13
CA GLU A 577 10.66 17.76 27.90
C GLU A 577 10.83 18.71 29.12
N THR A 578 9.75 19.03 29.86
CA THR A 578 9.82 19.82 31.12
C THR A 578 10.17 18.99 32.34
N GLY A 579 10.39 17.68 32.22
CA GLY A 579 10.79 16.80 33.33
C GLY A 579 9.64 16.29 34.21
N VAL A 580 8.38 16.55 33.88
CA VAL A 580 7.19 16.08 34.62
C VAL A 580 6.88 14.61 34.24
N ARG A 581 7.61 13.68 34.84
CA ARG A 581 7.68 12.28 34.39
C ARG A 581 6.39 11.49 34.57
N THR A 582 5.73 11.57 35.72
CA THR A 582 4.56 10.75 36.06
C THR A 582 3.37 11.04 35.16
N ALA A 583 3.00 12.31 34.99
CA ALA A 583 1.93 12.74 34.12
C ALA A 583 2.24 12.47 32.63
N SER A 584 3.49 12.73 32.22
CA SER A 584 3.95 12.42 30.86
C SER A 584 3.79 10.93 30.53
N ALA A 585 4.27 10.04 31.40
CA ALA A 585 4.15 8.59 31.22
C ALA A 585 2.68 8.15 31.09
N ALA A 586 1.78 8.69 31.91
CA ALA A 586 0.35 8.37 31.82
C ALA A 586 -0.25 8.81 30.45
N LEU A 587 0.10 10.01 29.99
CA LEU A 587 -0.39 10.56 28.71
C LEU A 587 0.19 9.88 27.47
N LEU A 588 1.37 9.28 27.57
CA LEU A 588 1.99 8.60 26.45
C LEU A 588 1.68 7.09 26.41
N GLU A 589 1.48 6.47 27.57
CA GLU A 589 1.29 5.03 27.70
C GLU A 589 -0.17 4.61 27.91
N ARG A 590 -0.99 5.47 28.57
CA ARG A 590 -2.42 5.20 28.88
C ARG A 590 -3.32 6.43 28.67
N PRO A 591 -3.16 7.16 27.56
CA PRO A 591 -3.89 8.42 27.33
C PRO A 591 -5.41 8.23 27.29
N GLU A 592 -5.90 7.06 26.84
CA GLU A 592 -7.33 6.73 26.83
C GLU A 592 -7.91 6.65 28.24
N VAL A 593 -7.14 6.15 29.22
CA VAL A 593 -7.55 6.10 30.62
C VAL A 593 -7.56 7.51 31.23
N VAL A 594 -6.51 8.30 30.97
CA VAL A 594 -6.43 9.70 31.42
C VAL A 594 -7.63 10.49 30.90
N ARG A 595 -7.90 10.43 29.61
CA ARG A 595 -9.04 11.13 28.96
C ARG A 595 -10.38 10.70 29.56
N ALA A 596 -10.59 9.39 29.72
CA ALA A 596 -11.83 8.86 30.25
C ALA A 596 -12.07 9.26 31.72
N LEU A 597 -11.01 9.26 32.53
CA LEU A 597 -11.08 9.71 33.92
C LEU A 597 -11.28 11.22 34.02
N HIS A 598 -10.58 12.00 33.21
CA HIS A 598 -10.70 13.46 33.16
C HIS A 598 -12.13 13.88 32.85
N ALA A 599 -12.76 13.30 31.86
CA ALA A 599 -14.14 13.56 31.48
C ALA A 599 -15.15 13.25 32.62
N ARG A 600 -14.83 12.28 33.52
CA ARG A 600 -15.70 11.84 34.62
C ARG A 600 -15.50 12.62 35.90
N THR A 601 -14.32 13.17 36.13
CA THR A 601 -13.95 13.71 37.46
C THR A 601 -13.59 15.18 37.48
N ALA A 602 -13.15 15.73 36.36
CA ALA A 602 -12.65 17.09 36.26
C ALA A 602 -12.89 17.71 34.85
N PRO A 603 -14.14 17.65 34.33
CA PRO A 603 -14.41 18.28 33.03
C PRO A 603 -14.12 19.79 33.13
N GLY A 604 -13.20 20.30 32.27
CA GLY A 604 -12.73 21.69 32.31
C GLY A 604 -11.66 21.98 33.39
N GLY A 605 -11.22 20.99 34.16
CA GLY A 605 -10.09 21.08 35.10
C GLY A 605 -8.73 20.89 34.41
N ASP A 606 -7.67 20.81 35.24
CA ASP A 606 -6.32 20.58 34.72
C ASP A 606 -6.11 19.11 34.28
N PRO A 607 -5.84 18.84 33.00
CA PRO A 607 -5.55 17.50 32.51
C PRO A 607 -4.24 16.93 33.11
N VAL A 608 -3.28 17.78 33.52
CA VAL A 608 -1.99 17.35 34.09
C VAL A 608 -2.21 16.71 35.47
N GLU A 609 -3.07 17.28 36.31
CA GLU A 609 -3.40 16.69 37.62
C GLU A 609 -4.05 15.29 37.46
N THR A 610 -4.95 15.16 36.48
CA THR A 610 -5.55 13.86 36.15
C THR A 610 -4.52 12.86 35.67
N ALA A 611 -3.62 13.28 34.80
CA ALA A 611 -2.56 12.43 34.27
C ALA A 611 -1.57 12.00 35.37
N ASP A 612 -1.19 12.92 36.26
CA ASP A 612 -0.31 12.60 37.38
C ASP A 612 -0.94 11.57 38.33
N TRP A 613 -2.25 11.73 38.61
CA TRP A 613 -3.00 10.76 39.44
C TRP A 613 -3.05 9.38 38.77
N VAL A 614 -3.39 9.29 37.46
CA VAL A 614 -3.39 8.05 36.66
C VAL A 614 -2.01 7.42 36.61
N GLY A 615 -0.95 8.25 36.51
CA GLY A 615 0.42 7.77 36.43
C GLY A 615 0.88 6.98 37.66
N ARG A 616 0.21 7.19 38.83
CA ARG A 616 0.46 6.47 40.09
C ARG A 616 -0.42 5.24 40.27
N THR A 617 -1.44 5.01 39.44
CA THR A 617 -2.32 3.85 39.56
C THR A 617 -1.68 2.57 39.04
N PRO A 618 -2.11 1.37 39.54
CA PRO A 618 -1.65 0.09 38.98
C PRO A 618 -1.91 -0.03 37.50
N ARG A 619 -1.04 -0.77 36.80
CA ARG A 619 -1.17 -1.04 35.36
C ARG A 619 -1.79 -2.41 35.14
N ALA A 620 -2.72 -2.51 34.21
CA ALA A 620 -3.14 -3.80 33.68
C ALA A 620 -1.98 -4.41 32.87
N PRO A 621 -1.80 -5.76 32.90
CA PRO A 621 -0.94 -6.41 31.90
C PRO A 621 -1.44 -6.01 30.50
N GLU A 622 -0.52 -5.62 29.62
CA GLU A 622 -0.90 -5.36 28.23
C GLU A 622 -1.41 -6.67 27.63
N GLN A 623 -2.63 -6.65 27.12
CA GLN A 623 -3.10 -7.72 26.25
C GLN A 623 -2.46 -7.47 24.90
N VAL A 624 -1.52 -8.37 24.55
CA VAL A 624 -0.87 -8.42 23.25
C VAL A 624 -1.89 -8.75 22.18
#